data_78da55a5dcf58bcb41f048d63d9a4ef9
#
_entry.id   78da55a5dcf58bcb41f048d63d9a4ef9
#
_cell.length_a   1.000
_cell.length_b   1.000
_cell.length_c   1.000
_cell.angle_alpha   90.00
_cell.angle_beta   90.00
_cell.angle_gamma   90.00
#
_symmetry.space_group_name_H-M   'P 1'
#
loop_
_entity.id
_entity.type
_entity.pdbx_description
1 polymer ?
#
loop_
_entity_poly.entity_id
_entity_poly.type
_entity_poly.pdbx_seq_one_letter_code
_entity_poly.pdbx_strand_id
1 'polypeptide(L)'
;MGPARIVRHLPEIINNNCSFYGTDYNKKTIEWCKENIPEVKFNKNDLDASLPYPNDYFNVIYGNSVLTHLSEQLHHDWYNELYRILKPKGVMLLTTQGDNYKVKLSKPELKKYNQGKLIVRGNVKEGHRTYSAFQPKRFMKNLFSNSVILDHIERKPQKNWTPQDLWIIKK
;
A
#
# COMPACT_ATOMS: atom_id res chain seq x y z
N MET A 1 -2.09 5.59 7.83
CA MET A 1 -2.92 6.40 6.88
C MET A 1 -3.42 7.63 7.62
N GLY A 2 -3.31 8.84 7.16
CA GLY A 2 -4.00 9.96 7.79
C GLY A 2 -5.52 9.81 7.61
N PRO A 3 -6.36 10.69 8.20
CA PRO A 3 -7.80 10.52 8.23
C PRO A 3 -8.42 10.53 6.82
N ALA A 4 -8.29 9.41 6.10
CA ALA A 4 -8.89 9.14 4.78
C ALA A 4 -8.61 10.20 3.71
N ARG A 5 -7.38 10.74 3.65
CA ARG A 5 -7.01 11.92 2.82
C ARG A 5 -7.40 11.83 1.35
N ILE A 6 -7.48 10.63 0.80
CA ILE A 6 -7.86 10.41 -0.61
C ILE A 6 -9.33 10.05 -0.68
N VAL A 7 -9.76 8.99 0.01
CA VAL A 7 -11.10 8.41 -0.17
C VAL A 7 -12.22 9.39 0.19
N ARG A 8 -12.00 10.33 1.11
CA ARG A 8 -12.99 11.35 1.49
C ARG A 8 -13.46 12.24 0.33
N HIS A 9 -12.63 12.40 -0.70
CA HIS A 9 -12.93 13.24 -1.87
C HIS A 9 -13.47 12.42 -3.04
N LEU A 10 -13.36 11.08 -3.00
CA LEU A 10 -13.78 10.25 -4.12
C LEU A 10 -15.30 10.25 -4.36
N PRO A 11 -16.17 10.26 -3.32
CA PRO A 11 -17.61 10.33 -3.53
C PRO A 11 -18.09 11.57 -4.31
N GLU A 12 -17.39 12.70 -4.15
CA GLU A 12 -17.69 13.95 -4.85
C GLU A 12 -17.19 13.97 -6.31
N ILE A 13 -16.07 13.25 -6.55
CA ILE A 13 -15.36 13.29 -7.84
C ILE A 13 -15.86 12.18 -8.78
N ILE A 14 -16.13 10.99 -8.20
CA ILE A 14 -16.51 9.81 -8.97
C ILE A 14 -18.03 9.68 -8.95
N ASN A 15 -18.65 9.83 -10.10
CA ASN A 15 -20.10 9.86 -10.26
C ASN A 15 -20.75 8.47 -10.03
N ASN A 16 -21.68 8.43 -9.17
CA ASN A 16 -23.02 7.81 -9.02
C ASN A 16 -23.24 6.29 -8.94
N ASN A 17 -22.31 5.36 -9.08
CA ASN A 17 -22.57 3.94 -8.77
C ASN A 17 -21.42 3.24 -8.05
N CYS A 18 -20.59 4.01 -7.37
CA CYS A 18 -19.45 3.49 -6.64
C CYS A 18 -19.76 3.41 -5.15
N SER A 19 -19.40 2.30 -4.52
CA SER A 19 -19.33 2.18 -3.06
C SER A 19 -17.88 2.33 -2.62
N PHE A 20 -17.66 3.16 -1.61
CA PHE A 20 -16.33 3.47 -1.10
C PHE A 20 -16.10 2.79 0.24
N TYR A 21 -14.90 2.25 0.42
CA TYR A 21 -14.48 1.53 1.61
C TYR A 21 -13.11 1.99 2.06
N GLY A 22 -12.88 1.98 3.36
CA GLY A 22 -11.58 2.29 3.95
C GLY A 22 -11.25 1.36 5.09
N THR A 23 -9.97 1.03 5.25
CA THR A 23 -9.51 0.22 6.37
C THR A 23 -8.20 0.76 6.95
N ASP A 24 -8.05 0.65 8.25
CA ASP A 24 -6.83 0.99 8.97
C ASP A 24 -6.78 0.16 10.27
N TYR A 25 -5.57 -0.16 10.74
CA TYR A 25 -5.40 -0.86 12.02
C TYR A 25 -5.56 0.09 13.23
N ASN A 26 -5.53 1.40 13.02
CA ASN A 26 -5.68 2.39 14.08
C ASN A 26 -7.17 2.63 14.39
N LYS A 27 -7.62 2.09 15.53
CA LYS A 27 -9.00 2.19 15.99
C LYS A 27 -9.51 3.64 16.04
N LYS A 28 -8.72 4.56 16.64
CA LYS A 28 -9.12 5.97 16.78
C LYS A 28 -9.32 6.65 15.41
N THR A 29 -8.45 6.33 14.44
CA THR A 29 -8.58 6.84 13.07
C THR A 29 -9.87 6.35 12.42
N ILE A 30 -10.19 5.06 12.58
CA ILE A 30 -11.41 4.47 12.01
C ILE A 30 -12.67 5.04 12.65
N GLU A 31 -12.69 5.19 13.98
CA GLU A 31 -13.82 5.79 14.71
C GLU A 31 -14.08 7.22 14.21
N TRP A 32 -13.03 8.05 14.16
CA TRP A 32 -13.14 9.39 13.61
C TRP A 32 -13.64 9.41 12.16
N CYS A 33 -13.12 8.52 11.30
CA CYS A 33 -13.56 8.44 9.90
C CYS A 33 -15.05 8.07 9.78
N LYS A 34 -15.54 7.13 10.60
CA LYS A 34 -16.96 6.74 10.60
C LYS A 34 -17.89 7.90 10.97
N GLU A 35 -17.46 8.73 11.91
CA GLU A 35 -18.24 9.89 12.37
C GLU A 35 -18.22 11.06 11.38
N ASN A 36 -17.12 11.25 10.66
CA ASN A 36 -16.88 12.45 9.86
C ASN A 36 -16.94 12.25 8.34
N ILE A 37 -17.07 11.00 7.86
CA ILE A 37 -17.10 10.68 6.42
C ILE A 37 -18.15 9.58 6.18
N PRO A 38 -19.46 9.88 6.30
CA PRO A 38 -20.54 8.89 6.25
C PRO A 38 -20.70 8.23 4.88
N GLU A 39 -20.20 8.83 3.80
CA GLU A 39 -20.25 8.29 2.44
C GLU A 39 -19.31 7.11 2.22
N VAL A 40 -18.39 6.84 3.15
CA VAL A 40 -17.38 5.78 3.07
C VAL A 40 -17.58 4.76 4.18
N LYS A 41 -17.62 3.48 3.85
CA LYS A 41 -17.74 2.38 4.81
C LYS A 41 -16.36 2.03 5.39
N PHE A 42 -16.15 2.30 6.68
CA PHE A 42 -14.86 2.05 7.33
C PHE A 42 -14.87 0.81 8.21
N ASN A 43 -13.82 -0.01 8.11
CA ASN A 43 -13.56 -1.15 8.96
C ASN A 43 -12.17 -1.06 9.61
N LYS A 44 -12.09 -1.46 10.89
CA LYS A 44 -10.79 -1.69 11.51
C LYS A 44 -10.26 -3.04 11.02
N ASN A 45 -9.00 -3.08 10.59
CA ASN A 45 -8.25 -4.32 10.41
C ASN A 45 -7.21 -4.50 11.52
N ASP A 46 -6.69 -5.70 11.64
CA ASP A 46 -5.50 -5.97 12.43
C ASP A 46 -4.23 -5.89 11.56
N LEU A 47 -3.07 -6.15 12.16
CA LEU A 47 -1.82 -6.17 11.41
C LEU A 47 -1.76 -7.37 10.46
N ASP A 48 -2.39 -8.47 10.86
CA ASP A 48 -2.54 -9.66 10.04
C ASP A 48 -3.36 -9.35 8.78
N ALA A 49 -2.95 -9.95 7.67
CA ALA A 49 -3.56 -9.73 6.38
C ALA A 49 -4.89 -10.51 6.26
N SER A 50 -5.91 -9.99 6.93
CA SER A 50 -7.26 -10.54 6.89
C SER A 50 -8.26 -9.40 6.84
N LEU A 51 -9.10 -9.36 5.81
CA LEU A 51 -10.11 -8.34 5.61
C LEU A 51 -11.52 -8.98 5.53
N PRO A 52 -12.54 -8.34 6.11
CA PRO A 52 -13.90 -8.89 6.19
C PRO A 52 -14.67 -8.75 4.86
N TYR A 53 -14.02 -9.07 3.75
CA TYR A 53 -14.62 -9.01 2.43
C TYR A 53 -14.53 -10.37 1.72
N PRO A 54 -15.54 -10.73 0.93
CA PRO A 54 -15.48 -11.94 0.12
C PRO A 54 -14.43 -11.86 -0.98
N ASN A 55 -14.11 -12.99 -1.60
CA ASN A 55 -13.28 -13.03 -2.80
C ASN A 55 -13.92 -12.17 -3.90
N ASP A 56 -13.09 -11.56 -4.75
CA ASP A 56 -13.53 -10.87 -5.96
C ASP A 56 -14.57 -9.76 -5.69
N TYR A 57 -14.35 -8.97 -4.64
CA TYR A 57 -15.30 -7.96 -4.18
C TYR A 57 -15.06 -6.58 -4.79
N PHE A 58 -13.80 -6.12 -4.86
CA PHE A 58 -13.45 -4.78 -5.27
C PHE A 58 -13.03 -4.68 -6.74
N ASN A 59 -13.46 -3.62 -7.42
CA ASN A 59 -12.98 -3.29 -8.76
C ASN A 59 -11.62 -2.58 -8.72
N VAL A 60 -11.42 -1.73 -7.73
CA VAL A 60 -10.18 -0.96 -7.52
C VAL A 60 -9.80 -1.02 -6.05
N ILE A 61 -8.51 -1.24 -5.80
CA ILE A 61 -7.91 -1.16 -4.47
C ILE A 61 -6.74 -0.20 -4.54
N TYR A 62 -6.56 0.67 -3.55
CA TYR A 62 -5.33 1.43 -3.42
C TYR A 62 -4.75 1.35 -2.00
N GLY A 63 -3.44 1.22 -1.92
CA GLY A 63 -2.67 1.21 -0.68
C GLY A 63 -1.56 2.26 -0.73
N ASN A 64 -1.78 3.39 -0.05
CA ASN A 64 -0.80 4.46 0.02
C ASN A 64 0.08 4.29 1.26
N SER A 65 1.37 4.06 1.06
CA SER A 65 2.36 3.86 2.14
C SER A 65 2.07 2.67 3.07
N VAL A 66 1.31 1.67 2.66
CA VAL A 66 1.01 0.51 3.51
C VAL A 66 2.23 -0.41 3.55
N LEU A 67 2.68 -0.91 2.42
CA LEU A 67 3.80 -1.84 2.31
C LEU A 67 5.11 -1.29 2.89
N THR A 68 5.26 0.02 2.93
CA THR A 68 6.48 0.67 3.44
C THR A 68 6.70 0.51 4.96
N HIS A 69 5.74 -0.07 5.68
CA HIS A 69 5.77 -0.29 7.13
C HIS A 69 5.63 -1.77 7.53
N LEU A 70 5.90 -2.68 6.60
CA LEU A 70 5.69 -4.12 6.76
C LEU A 70 6.98 -4.92 6.57
N SER A 71 7.06 -6.09 7.21
CA SER A 71 8.09 -7.10 6.97
C SER A 71 7.93 -7.75 5.61
N GLU A 72 8.92 -8.53 5.19
CA GLU A 72 8.85 -9.30 3.96
C GLU A 72 7.68 -10.28 3.96
N GLN A 73 7.46 -10.99 5.07
CA GLN A 73 6.32 -11.90 5.22
C GLN A 73 4.99 -11.16 5.03
N LEU A 74 4.78 -10.03 5.73
CA LEU A 74 3.55 -9.27 5.59
C LEU A 74 3.40 -8.59 4.21
N HIS A 75 4.46 -8.36 3.44
CA HIS A 75 4.31 -7.96 2.03
C HIS A 75 3.59 -9.06 1.24
N HIS A 76 3.99 -10.33 1.40
CA HIS A 76 3.35 -11.44 0.71
C HIS A 76 1.93 -11.67 1.21
N ASP A 77 1.71 -11.66 2.52
CA ASP A 77 0.40 -11.92 3.11
C ASP A 77 -0.62 -10.85 2.69
N TRP A 78 -0.25 -9.56 2.80
CA TRP A 78 -1.11 -8.46 2.37
C TRP A 78 -1.34 -8.44 0.86
N TYR A 79 -0.32 -8.72 0.05
CA TYR A 79 -0.54 -8.84 -1.40
C TYR A 79 -1.55 -9.94 -1.72
N ASN A 80 -1.39 -11.12 -1.13
CA ASN A 80 -2.30 -12.24 -1.34
C ASN A 80 -3.74 -11.90 -0.91
N GLU A 81 -3.90 -11.25 0.23
CA GLU A 81 -5.22 -10.84 0.72
C GLU A 81 -5.87 -9.78 -0.19
N LEU A 82 -5.12 -8.76 -0.59
CA LEU A 82 -5.60 -7.76 -1.53
C LEU A 82 -5.94 -8.37 -2.89
N TYR A 83 -5.12 -9.32 -3.36
CA TYR A 83 -5.39 -10.07 -4.58
C TYR A 83 -6.65 -10.93 -4.46
N ARG A 84 -6.88 -11.57 -3.31
CA ARG A 84 -8.08 -12.37 -3.03
C ARG A 84 -9.35 -11.55 -3.17
N ILE A 85 -9.40 -10.37 -2.58
CA ILE A 85 -10.59 -9.50 -2.57
C ILE A 85 -10.73 -8.64 -3.84
N LEU A 86 -9.71 -8.57 -4.69
CA LEU A 86 -9.77 -7.87 -5.97
C LEU A 86 -10.48 -8.74 -7.01
N LYS A 87 -11.41 -8.17 -7.75
CA LYS A 87 -12.11 -8.86 -8.85
C LYS A 87 -11.17 -9.25 -9.98
N PRO A 88 -11.48 -10.30 -10.75
CA PRO A 88 -10.85 -10.53 -12.04
C PRO A 88 -10.93 -9.27 -12.91
N LYS A 89 -9.82 -8.87 -13.53
CA LYS A 89 -9.63 -7.60 -14.26
C LYS A 89 -9.64 -6.34 -13.39
N GLY A 90 -9.77 -6.46 -12.07
CA GLY A 90 -9.63 -5.35 -11.13
C GLY A 90 -8.21 -4.80 -11.07
N VAL A 91 -8.05 -3.58 -10.57
CA VAL A 91 -6.78 -2.86 -10.53
C VAL A 91 -6.38 -2.51 -9.10
N MET A 92 -5.10 -2.75 -8.78
CA MET A 92 -4.49 -2.25 -7.54
C MET A 92 -3.50 -1.13 -7.82
N LEU A 93 -3.51 -0.10 -6.96
CA LEU A 93 -2.55 0.99 -6.94
C LEU A 93 -1.81 0.95 -5.59
N LEU A 94 -0.53 0.60 -5.62
CA LEU A 94 0.27 0.46 -4.40
C LEU A 94 1.51 1.35 -4.46
N THR A 95 1.79 2.07 -3.36
CA THR A 95 3.00 2.91 -3.30
C THR A 95 4.09 2.26 -2.46
N THR A 96 5.35 2.45 -2.88
CA THR A 96 6.54 1.85 -2.28
C THR A 96 7.69 2.85 -2.15
N GLN A 97 8.64 2.57 -1.26
CA GLN A 97 9.91 3.29 -1.14
C GLN A 97 10.93 2.65 -2.08
N GLY A 98 10.86 3.03 -3.37
CA GLY A 98 11.73 2.50 -4.42
C GLY A 98 13.06 3.23 -4.56
N ASP A 99 13.53 3.36 -5.79
CA ASP A 99 14.89 3.82 -6.12
C ASP A 99 15.21 5.23 -5.60
N ASN A 100 14.22 6.12 -5.51
CA ASN A 100 14.42 7.45 -4.93
C ASN A 100 14.87 7.42 -3.47
N TYR A 101 14.60 6.34 -2.76
CA TYR A 101 14.92 6.17 -1.34
C TYR A 101 16.31 5.56 -1.11
N LYS A 102 17.05 5.17 -2.14
CA LYS A 102 18.44 4.65 -2.06
C LYS A 102 19.35 5.59 -1.29
N VAL A 103 19.14 6.88 -1.38
CA VAL A 103 19.91 7.91 -0.66
C VAL A 103 19.84 7.79 0.87
N LYS A 104 18.83 7.08 1.38
CA LYS A 104 18.64 6.83 2.81
C LYS A 104 19.30 5.54 3.28
N LEU A 105 19.81 4.71 2.37
CA LEU A 105 20.39 3.41 2.69
C LEU A 105 21.88 3.53 3.04
N SER A 106 22.30 2.78 4.05
CA SER A 106 23.73 2.59 4.33
C SER A 106 24.39 1.77 3.22
N LYS A 107 25.73 1.81 3.13
CA LYS A 107 26.46 1.05 2.11
C LYS A 107 26.11 -0.45 2.09
N PRO A 108 26.06 -1.17 3.24
CA PRO A 108 25.65 -2.58 3.26
C PRO A 108 24.20 -2.80 2.79
N GLU A 109 23.26 -1.92 3.20
CA GLU A 109 21.88 -1.99 2.78
C GLU A 109 21.75 -1.77 1.26
N LEU A 110 22.44 -0.77 0.74
CA LEU A 110 22.43 -0.45 -0.69
C LEU A 110 22.95 -1.63 -1.52
N LYS A 111 24.00 -2.34 -1.04
CA LYS A 111 24.49 -3.56 -1.69
C LYS A 111 23.40 -4.64 -1.77
N LYS A 112 22.68 -4.89 -0.68
CA LYS A 112 21.57 -5.85 -0.65
C LYS A 112 20.40 -5.40 -1.54
N TYR A 113 20.04 -4.11 -1.46
CA TYR A 113 18.99 -3.52 -2.29
C TYR A 113 19.27 -3.71 -3.79
N ASN A 114 20.50 -3.43 -4.22
CA ASN A 114 20.92 -3.59 -5.63
C ASN A 114 20.93 -5.07 -6.08
N GLN A 115 20.98 -6.02 -5.15
CA GLN A 115 20.78 -7.45 -5.41
C GLN A 115 19.28 -7.83 -5.52
N GLY A 116 18.38 -6.87 -5.36
CA GLY A 116 16.93 -7.09 -5.39
C GLY A 116 16.33 -7.59 -4.08
N LYS A 117 17.05 -7.48 -2.96
CA LYS A 117 16.57 -7.89 -1.64
C LYS A 117 15.85 -6.73 -0.95
N LEU A 118 14.69 -6.99 -0.39
CA LEU A 118 13.96 -6.05 0.47
C LEU A 118 14.85 -5.61 1.63
N ILE A 119 14.85 -4.32 1.94
CA ILE A 119 15.52 -3.79 3.13
C ILE A 119 14.47 -3.41 4.15
N VAL A 120 14.56 -3.96 5.34
CA VAL A 120 13.62 -3.68 6.44
C VAL A 120 14.40 -3.13 7.63
N ARG A 121 13.94 -2.03 8.17
CA ARG A 121 14.39 -1.44 9.44
C ARG A 121 13.30 -1.61 10.48
N GLY A 122 13.36 -2.71 11.21
CA GLY A 122 12.34 -3.20 12.12
C GLY A 122 12.68 -3.04 13.61
N ASN A 123 13.39 -1.96 14.01
CA ASN A 123 13.76 -1.73 15.42
C ASN A 123 12.56 -1.29 16.29
N VAL A 124 11.36 -1.28 15.75
CA VAL A 124 10.09 -0.92 16.39
C VAL A 124 9.02 -1.93 16.00
N LYS A 125 7.86 -1.86 16.67
CA LYS A 125 6.71 -2.71 16.34
C LYS A 125 6.34 -2.54 14.86
N GLU A 126 6.11 -3.63 14.18
CA GLU A 126 5.66 -3.67 12.79
C GLU A 126 4.34 -2.91 12.61
N GLY A 127 4.17 -2.26 11.46
CA GLY A 127 3.05 -1.34 11.23
C GLY A 127 3.23 0.06 11.83
N HIS A 128 4.21 0.26 12.72
CA HIS A 128 4.48 1.59 13.26
C HIS A 128 5.11 2.49 12.17
N ARG A 129 4.79 3.79 12.20
CA ARG A 129 5.25 4.78 11.20
C ARG A 129 6.78 4.89 11.04
N THR A 130 7.55 4.46 12.05
CA THR A 130 9.03 4.45 12.00
C THR A 130 9.61 3.10 11.56
N TYR A 131 8.77 2.05 11.46
CA TYR A 131 9.13 0.83 10.74
C TYR A 131 9.25 1.17 9.26
N SER A 132 10.35 0.84 8.62
CA SER A 132 10.58 1.23 7.21
C SER A 132 11.04 0.06 6.38
N ALA A 133 10.38 -0.14 5.26
CA ALA A 133 10.79 -1.08 4.24
C ALA A 133 11.11 -0.34 2.93
N PHE A 134 12.19 -0.75 2.26
CA PHE A 134 12.66 -0.20 0.99
C PHE A 134 12.61 -1.31 -0.05
N GLN A 135 11.80 -1.09 -1.08
CA GLN A 135 11.38 -2.12 -2.01
C GLN A 135 12.12 -1.99 -3.36
N PRO A 136 13.11 -2.86 -3.65
CA PRO A 136 13.73 -2.91 -4.98
C PRO A 136 12.70 -3.32 -6.05
N LYS A 137 12.84 -2.81 -7.26
CA LYS A 137 11.98 -3.19 -8.40
C LYS A 137 11.91 -4.69 -8.62
N ARG A 138 13.05 -5.41 -8.48
CA ARG A 138 13.09 -6.87 -8.64
C ARG A 138 12.23 -7.57 -7.59
N PHE A 139 12.29 -7.14 -6.33
CA PHE A 139 11.43 -7.68 -5.26
C PHE A 139 9.95 -7.48 -5.59
N MET A 140 9.57 -6.24 -5.97
CA MET A 140 8.17 -5.94 -6.29
C MET A 140 7.65 -6.70 -7.51
N LYS A 141 8.47 -6.85 -8.57
CA LYS A 141 8.09 -7.69 -9.73
C LYS A 141 7.85 -9.15 -9.34
N ASN A 142 8.67 -9.71 -8.45
CA ASN A 142 8.48 -11.06 -7.94
C ASN A 142 7.22 -11.16 -7.07
N LEU A 143 6.99 -10.18 -6.19
CA LEU A 143 5.77 -10.11 -5.37
C LEU A 143 4.51 -10.11 -6.24
N PHE A 144 4.52 -9.36 -7.34
CA PHE A 144 3.38 -9.23 -8.26
C PHE A 144 3.34 -10.30 -9.36
N SER A 145 4.04 -11.43 -9.21
CA SER A 145 4.16 -12.46 -10.25
C SER A 145 2.82 -13.03 -10.75
N ASN A 146 1.78 -13.00 -9.90
CA ASN A 146 0.43 -13.45 -10.25
C ASN A 146 -0.44 -12.34 -10.88
N SER A 147 0.11 -11.14 -11.07
CA SER A 147 -0.60 -9.98 -11.63
C SER A 147 0.07 -9.48 -12.89
N VAL A 148 -0.69 -8.77 -13.72
CA VAL A 148 -0.12 -8.00 -14.83
C VAL A 148 0.28 -6.62 -14.31
N ILE A 149 1.56 -6.26 -14.40
CA ILE A 149 2.02 -4.91 -14.10
C ILE A 149 1.66 -4.04 -15.31
N LEU A 150 0.70 -3.13 -15.10
CA LEU A 150 0.26 -2.19 -16.13
C LEU A 150 1.22 -1.01 -16.22
N ASP A 151 1.71 -0.50 -15.09
CA ASP A 151 2.65 0.62 -15.06
C ASP A 151 3.45 0.64 -13.74
N HIS A 152 4.61 1.30 -13.78
CA HIS A 152 5.44 1.61 -12.62
C HIS A 152 5.94 3.05 -12.75
N ILE A 153 5.37 3.94 -11.97
CA ILE A 153 5.62 5.38 -12.06
C ILE A 153 6.60 5.80 -10.97
N GLU A 154 7.78 6.27 -11.40
CA GLU A 154 8.81 6.88 -10.57
C GLU A 154 8.81 8.39 -10.80
N ARG A 155 8.31 9.16 -9.85
CA ARG A 155 8.36 10.63 -9.92
C ARG A 155 9.73 11.12 -9.51
N LYS A 156 10.20 12.19 -10.13
CA LYS A 156 11.48 12.81 -9.77
C LYS A 156 11.41 13.43 -8.35
N PRO A 157 12.44 13.24 -7.50
CA PRO A 157 12.54 13.95 -6.23
C PRO A 157 12.51 15.47 -6.40
N GLN A 158 11.92 16.14 -5.43
CA GLN A 158 11.91 17.60 -5.32
C GLN A 158 12.74 18.03 -4.10
N LYS A 159 13.08 19.34 -3.99
CA LYS A 159 13.99 19.87 -2.97
C LYS A 159 13.70 19.39 -1.54
N ASN A 160 12.43 19.27 -1.16
CA ASN A 160 12.00 18.89 0.20
C ASN A 160 11.08 17.68 0.22
N TRP A 161 10.99 16.92 -0.87
CA TRP A 161 10.07 15.81 -0.96
C TRP A 161 10.65 14.67 -1.81
N THR A 162 10.66 13.47 -1.23
CA THR A 162 11.03 12.25 -1.92
C THR A 162 9.75 11.46 -2.21
N PRO A 163 9.31 11.38 -3.46
CA PRO A 163 8.11 10.66 -3.82
C PRO A 163 8.31 9.15 -3.70
N GLN A 164 7.25 8.47 -3.30
CA GLN A 164 7.15 7.03 -3.43
C GLN A 164 6.85 6.64 -4.87
N ASP A 165 7.28 5.46 -5.28
CA ASP A 165 6.89 4.87 -6.55
C ASP A 165 5.42 4.46 -6.48
N LEU A 166 4.75 4.50 -7.61
CA LEU A 166 3.39 3.98 -7.76
C LEU A 166 3.41 2.77 -8.70
N TRP A 167 2.93 1.66 -8.22
CA TRP A 167 2.68 0.44 -8.99
C TRP A 167 1.21 0.34 -9.34
N ILE A 168 0.90 0.14 -10.60
CA ILE A 168 -0.44 -0.11 -11.12
C ILE A 168 -0.45 -1.55 -11.63
N ILE A 169 -1.19 -2.43 -10.96
CA ILE A 169 -1.22 -3.85 -11.26
C ILE A 169 -2.66 -4.32 -11.45
N LYS A 170 -2.85 -5.33 -12.30
CA LYS A 170 -4.16 -5.90 -12.65
C LYS A 170 -4.19 -7.39 -12.31
N LYS A 171 -5.28 -7.84 -11.70
CA LYS A 171 -5.60 -9.26 -11.50
C LYS A 171 -6.01 -9.92 -12.81
#